data_758734edf7838e796ca589c13a52e278
#
_entry.id   758734edf7838e796ca589c13a52e278
#
_cell.length_a   1.000
_cell.length_b   1.000
_cell.length_c   1.000
_cell.angle_alpha   90.00
_cell.angle_beta   90.00
_cell.angle_gamma   90.00
#
_symmetry.space_group_name_H-M   'P 1'
#
loop_
_entity.id
_entity.type
_entity.pdbx_description
1 polymer ?
#
loop_
_entity_poly.entity_id
_entity_poly.type
_entity_poly.pdbx_seq_one_letter_code
_entity_poly.pdbx_strand_id
1 'polypeptide(L)'
;MGVLACAGLAVTPMTGFAENTGVAEAVGTAILILYVISQIGFSGANLYYDSFLPDVTTEERMDRVSTMGYGLGYIGGSTIPLLIFLVMNAVGVDMLYCLSFIFGFTAVWWAAFSWPLLKNVEQKSYQPHEKGAIRKTLRGLWATLKDIFGHKSIFVFMLAYFFYIDGVGTIIHMSTSYGAQLGLGDTEMMLALLLVQILGLPFCLMYIKLAGKFGARVMVGVGICIYMGICVFGFFVRETWQFWVLAILVATSQGGIQALSRSMFGKMLPDKNRSGEYFGFFDIFGKFSSVMGPALMGFVTQIATVVLLGRQSLTPETAPEAVLAAAQQEASPWGVLSVLLIFLVGAVLYFGVLPRMLKKRARGVKNPYCPCAGGRDPARRPQRERF
;
A
#
# COMPACT_ATOMS: atom_id res chain seq x y z
N MET A 1 -1.26 10.69 18.92
CA MET A 1 0.03 10.02 19.21
C MET A 1 0.99 10.11 18.02
N GLY A 2 0.66 9.64 16.83
CA GLY A 2 1.57 9.64 15.67
C GLY A 2 2.14 11.02 15.31
N VAL A 3 1.28 12.05 15.25
CA VAL A 3 1.71 13.45 14.99
C VAL A 3 2.70 13.96 16.05
N LEU A 4 2.43 13.68 17.32
CA LEU A 4 3.32 14.10 18.42
C LEU A 4 4.67 13.36 18.39
N ALA A 5 4.66 12.07 18.05
CA ALA A 5 5.89 11.30 17.88
C ALA A 5 6.70 11.80 16.67
N CYS A 6 6.01 12.13 15.57
CA CYS A 6 6.65 12.74 14.39
C CYS A 6 7.23 14.12 14.71
N ALA A 7 6.55 14.94 15.49
CA ALA A 7 7.09 16.21 16.00
C ALA A 7 8.31 16.01 16.93
N GLY A 8 8.31 14.96 17.76
CA GLY A 8 9.45 14.55 18.54
C GLY A 8 10.67 14.18 17.69
N LEU A 9 10.45 13.49 16.57
CA LEU A 9 11.51 13.19 15.59
C LEU A 9 12.15 14.43 14.98
N ALA A 10 11.43 15.55 14.89
CA ALA A 10 11.98 16.81 14.41
C ALA A 10 13.01 17.44 15.37
N VAL A 11 12.85 17.20 16.68
CA VAL A 11 13.69 17.82 17.70
C VAL A 11 14.92 16.97 18.02
N THR A 12 14.79 15.64 17.97
CA THR A 12 15.84 14.70 18.38
C THR A 12 17.17 14.84 17.61
N PRO A 13 17.21 15.09 16.28
CA PRO A 13 18.48 15.30 15.59
C PRO A 13 19.23 16.56 16.06
N MET A 14 18.51 17.58 16.56
CA MET A 14 19.10 18.83 17.04
C MET A 14 19.69 18.73 18.46
N THR A 15 19.34 17.71 19.25
CA THR A 15 19.73 17.57 20.66
C THR A 15 21.13 16.99 20.87
N GLY A 16 21.95 16.90 19.80
CA GLY A 16 23.38 16.65 19.94
C GLY A 16 23.82 15.24 19.57
N PHE A 17 23.95 15.00 18.31
CA PHE A 17 24.84 13.95 17.77
C PHE A 17 26.34 14.32 17.99
N ALA A 18 26.61 15.36 18.78
CA ALA A 18 27.95 15.89 19.02
C ALA A 18 28.68 15.06 20.10
N GLU A 19 29.74 14.41 19.69
CA GLU A 19 30.97 14.13 20.45
C GLU A 19 30.99 13.10 21.59
N ASN A 20 29.83 12.62 22.11
CA ASN A 20 29.83 11.66 23.20
C ASN A 20 29.09 10.38 22.81
N THR A 21 29.79 9.25 22.66
CA THR A 21 29.25 7.97 22.22
C THR A 21 28.02 7.49 23.00
N GLY A 22 27.97 7.74 24.31
CA GLY A 22 26.82 7.38 25.15
C GLY A 22 25.57 8.23 24.89
N VAL A 23 25.73 9.51 24.55
CA VAL A 23 24.61 10.40 24.17
C VAL A 23 24.08 10.04 22.77
N ALA A 24 24.96 9.72 21.83
CA ALA A 24 24.59 9.30 20.49
C ALA A 24 23.76 8.00 20.49
N GLU A 25 24.11 7.04 21.34
CA GLU A 25 23.36 5.78 21.50
C GLU A 25 21.95 6.03 22.10
N ALA A 26 21.87 6.88 23.13
CA ALA A 26 20.61 7.23 23.76
C ALA A 26 19.68 8.00 22.79
N VAL A 27 20.23 8.95 22.02
CA VAL A 27 19.48 9.70 20.98
C VAL A 27 19.03 8.77 19.85
N GLY A 28 19.89 7.88 19.38
CA GLY A 28 19.53 6.87 18.38
C GLY A 28 18.39 5.96 18.83
N THR A 29 18.44 5.52 20.10
CA THR A 29 17.35 4.72 20.69
C THR A 29 16.06 5.52 20.80
N ALA A 30 16.12 6.80 21.20
CA ALA A 30 14.96 7.68 21.28
C ALA A 30 14.32 7.90 19.88
N ILE A 31 15.13 8.12 18.85
CA ILE A 31 14.67 8.24 17.46
C ILE A 31 13.94 6.96 17.04
N LEU A 32 14.50 5.79 17.30
CA LEU A 32 13.89 4.51 16.97
C LEU A 32 12.54 4.32 17.67
N ILE A 33 12.46 4.62 18.97
CA ILE A 33 11.21 4.53 19.74
C ILE A 33 10.15 5.48 19.18
N LEU A 34 10.51 6.75 18.94
CA LEU A 34 9.59 7.75 18.38
C LEU A 34 9.13 7.36 16.98
N TYR A 35 10.02 6.82 16.16
CA TYR A 35 9.69 6.30 14.84
C TYR A 35 8.67 5.17 14.92
N VAL A 36 8.88 4.18 15.79
CA VAL A 36 7.94 3.07 16.00
C VAL A 36 6.57 3.58 16.45
N ILE A 37 6.53 4.50 17.41
CA ILE A 37 5.28 5.11 17.89
C ILE A 37 4.58 5.88 16.77
N SER A 38 5.34 6.64 15.96
CA SER A 38 4.81 7.36 14.80
C SER A 38 4.19 6.39 13.78
N GLN A 39 4.86 5.29 13.47
CA GLN A 39 4.38 4.25 12.55
C GLN A 39 3.12 3.53 13.05
N ILE A 40 3.04 3.24 14.34
CA ILE A 40 1.83 2.69 14.97
C ILE A 40 0.67 3.69 14.82
N GLY A 41 0.93 4.97 15.11
CA GLY A 41 -0.05 6.04 14.97
C GLY A 41 -0.54 6.23 13.54
N PHE A 42 0.39 6.21 12.57
CA PHE A 42 0.09 6.30 11.14
C PHE A 42 -0.75 5.10 10.67
N SER A 43 -0.36 3.91 11.07
CA SER A 43 -1.07 2.68 10.72
C SER A 43 -2.50 2.67 11.26
N GLY A 44 -2.69 3.08 12.52
CA GLY A 44 -4.02 3.20 13.11
C GLY A 44 -4.87 4.27 12.42
N ALA A 45 -4.29 5.43 12.08
CA ALA A 45 -4.99 6.49 11.37
C ALA A 45 -5.46 6.04 9.98
N ASN A 46 -4.62 5.33 9.22
CA ASN A 46 -4.98 4.80 7.91
C ASN A 46 -6.11 3.77 7.98
N LEU A 47 -6.11 2.90 8.99
CA LEU A 47 -7.19 1.94 9.21
C LEU A 47 -8.55 2.64 9.37
N TYR A 48 -8.61 3.67 10.22
CA TYR A 48 -9.83 4.47 10.39
C TYR A 48 -10.19 5.22 9.12
N TYR A 49 -9.22 5.85 8.46
CA TYR A 49 -9.43 6.55 7.19
C TYR A 49 -10.05 5.63 6.13
N ASP A 50 -9.53 4.43 5.98
CA ASP A 50 -10.04 3.46 5.02
C ASP A 50 -11.44 2.95 5.39
N SER A 51 -11.73 2.78 6.68
CA SER A 51 -13.03 2.33 7.17
C SER A 51 -14.15 3.35 6.96
N PHE A 52 -13.84 4.64 6.84
CA PHE A 52 -14.83 5.69 6.51
C PHE A 52 -15.27 5.67 5.04
N LEU A 53 -14.58 4.96 4.16
CA LEU A 53 -14.90 4.98 2.73
C LEU A 53 -16.38 4.64 2.44
N PRO A 54 -17.01 3.63 3.06
CA PRO A 54 -18.44 3.36 2.87
C PRO A 54 -19.38 4.44 3.47
N ASP A 55 -18.91 5.20 4.47
CA ASP A 55 -19.73 6.23 5.15
C ASP A 55 -19.74 7.56 4.38
N VAL A 56 -18.65 7.88 3.68
CA VAL A 56 -18.49 9.17 2.97
C VAL A 56 -18.98 9.15 1.53
N THR A 57 -19.26 7.96 0.95
CA THR A 57 -19.69 7.86 -0.44
C THR A 57 -20.64 6.70 -0.71
N THR A 58 -21.31 6.72 -1.88
CA THR A 58 -22.13 5.61 -2.37
C THR A 58 -21.29 4.58 -3.11
N GLU A 59 -21.82 3.36 -3.27
CA GLU A 59 -21.12 2.27 -3.98
C GLU A 59 -20.74 2.65 -5.42
N GLU A 60 -21.58 3.44 -6.10
CA GLU A 60 -21.35 3.88 -7.48
C GLU A 60 -20.16 4.84 -7.60
N ARG A 61 -19.95 5.69 -6.58
CA ARG A 61 -18.88 6.70 -6.55
C ARG A 61 -17.62 6.22 -5.82
N MET A 62 -17.66 5.07 -5.17
CA MET A 62 -16.60 4.58 -4.28
C MET A 62 -15.25 4.44 -5.00
N ASP A 63 -15.25 3.94 -6.25
CA ASP A 63 -14.02 3.81 -7.05
C ASP A 63 -13.39 5.18 -7.31
N ARG A 64 -14.22 6.18 -7.66
CA ARG A 64 -13.76 7.55 -7.91
C ARG A 64 -13.21 8.21 -6.65
N VAL A 65 -13.92 8.12 -5.54
CA VAL A 65 -13.52 8.72 -4.25
C VAL A 65 -12.23 8.09 -3.75
N SER A 66 -12.15 6.74 -3.77
CA SER A 66 -10.95 6.02 -3.37
C SER A 66 -9.74 6.40 -4.22
N THR A 67 -9.88 6.38 -5.55
CA THR A 67 -8.76 6.65 -6.46
C THR A 67 -8.32 8.13 -6.44
N MET A 68 -9.27 9.07 -6.27
CA MET A 68 -8.96 10.48 -6.10
C MET A 68 -8.19 10.72 -4.79
N GLY A 69 -8.58 10.05 -3.70
CA GLY A 69 -7.88 10.13 -2.42
C GLY A 69 -6.41 9.69 -2.55
N TYR A 70 -6.15 8.58 -3.23
CA TYR A 70 -4.77 8.15 -3.51
C TYR A 70 -4.02 9.15 -4.40
N GLY A 71 -4.64 9.62 -5.49
CA GLY A 71 -4.01 10.57 -6.40
C GLY A 71 -3.62 11.89 -5.71
N LEU A 72 -4.52 12.46 -4.90
CA LEU A 72 -4.23 13.66 -4.10
C LEU A 72 -3.18 13.38 -3.02
N GLY A 73 -3.17 12.16 -2.44
CA GLY A 73 -2.17 11.73 -1.49
C GLY A 73 -0.76 11.70 -2.07
N TYR A 74 -0.58 11.32 -3.33
CA TYR A 74 0.73 11.37 -4.00
C TYR A 74 1.28 12.79 -4.08
N ILE A 75 0.47 13.77 -4.46
CA ILE A 75 0.92 15.17 -4.52
C ILE A 75 1.09 15.76 -3.13
N GLY A 76 0.04 15.69 -2.29
CA GLY A 76 0.04 16.34 -0.98
C GLY A 76 0.92 15.63 0.05
N GLY A 77 0.88 14.29 0.09
CA GLY A 77 1.57 13.52 1.13
C GLY A 77 3.04 13.24 0.84
N SER A 78 3.43 13.11 -0.42
CA SER A 78 4.78 12.66 -0.77
C SER A 78 5.55 13.65 -1.64
N THR A 79 4.93 14.22 -2.70
CA THR A 79 5.64 15.08 -3.64
C THR A 79 6.15 16.35 -2.98
N ILE A 80 5.32 17.03 -2.19
CA ILE A 80 5.67 18.31 -1.57
C ILE A 80 6.82 18.14 -0.56
N PRO A 81 6.75 17.23 0.44
CA PRO A 81 7.85 17.01 1.37
C PRO A 81 9.15 16.60 0.68
N LEU A 82 9.08 15.70 -0.30
CA LEU A 82 10.25 15.21 -1.01
C LEU A 82 10.90 16.31 -1.86
N LEU A 83 10.10 17.17 -2.52
CA LEU A 83 10.60 18.31 -3.27
C LEU A 83 11.32 19.30 -2.35
N ILE A 84 10.74 19.63 -1.18
CA ILE A 84 11.37 20.52 -0.22
C ILE A 84 12.71 19.93 0.25
N PHE A 85 12.75 18.65 0.57
CA PHE A 85 13.97 17.95 0.97
C PHE A 85 15.06 18.05 -0.12
N LEU A 86 14.71 17.76 -1.37
CA LEU A 86 15.65 17.84 -2.49
C LEU A 86 16.20 19.25 -2.69
N VAL A 87 15.34 20.28 -2.57
CA VAL A 87 15.78 21.68 -2.67
C VAL A 87 16.74 22.04 -1.51
N MET A 88 16.41 21.68 -0.27
CA MET A 88 17.28 21.93 0.88
C MET A 88 18.64 21.26 0.72
N ASN A 89 18.64 20.00 0.27
CA ASN A 89 19.87 19.25 0.01
C ASN A 89 20.70 19.89 -1.12
N ALA A 90 20.05 20.31 -2.20
CA ALA A 90 20.73 20.97 -3.34
C ALA A 90 21.35 22.33 -2.99
N VAL A 91 20.77 23.06 -2.03
CA VAL A 91 21.31 24.34 -1.53
C VAL A 91 22.43 24.11 -0.51
N GLY A 92 22.72 22.85 -0.14
CA GLY A 92 23.80 22.51 0.78
C GLY A 92 23.43 22.64 2.25
N VAL A 93 22.15 22.56 2.61
CA VAL A 93 21.72 22.49 4.01
C VAL A 93 22.18 21.16 4.58
N ASP A 94 22.74 21.19 5.80
CA ASP A 94 23.19 19.99 6.50
C ASP A 94 22.06 18.96 6.65
N MET A 95 22.39 17.68 6.48
CA MET A 95 21.43 16.56 6.48
C MET A 95 20.59 16.50 7.75
N LEU A 96 21.17 16.81 8.92
CA LEU A 96 20.43 16.78 10.19
C LEU A 96 19.33 17.85 10.22
N TYR A 97 19.62 19.05 9.71
CA TYR A 97 18.60 20.11 9.60
C TYR A 97 17.53 19.76 8.56
N CYS A 98 17.93 19.15 7.45
CA CYS A 98 16.96 18.66 6.45
C CYS A 98 16.00 17.64 7.08
N LEU A 99 16.51 16.65 7.79
CA LEU A 99 15.69 15.64 8.47
C LEU A 99 14.77 16.24 9.53
N SER A 100 15.32 17.11 10.40
CA SER A 100 14.54 17.81 11.42
C SER A 100 13.40 18.62 10.81
N PHE A 101 13.70 19.38 9.76
CA PHE A 101 12.70 20.19 9.07
C PHE A 101 11.60 19.30 8.45
N ILE A 102 11.96 18.23 7.76
CA ILE A 102 11.00 17.34 7.09
C ILE A 102 10.10 16.63 8.11
N PHE A 103 10.63 16.15 9.22
CA PHE A 103 9.80 15.55 10.28
C PHE A 103 8.85 16.58 10.89
N GLY A 104 9.32 17.80 11.16
CA GLY A 104 8.49 18.89 11.67
C GLY A 104 7.40 19.29 10.68
N PHE A 105 7.78 19.48 9.41
CA PHE A 105 6.86 19.76 8.33
C PHE A 105 5.79 18.65 8.20
N THR A 106 6.20 17.39 8.21
CA THR A 106 5.29 16.24 8.13
C THR A 106 4.31 16.21 9.30
N ALA A 107 4.76 16.49 10.52
CA ALA A 107 3.89 16.54 11.70
C ALA A 107 2.81 17.62 11.57
N VAL A 108 3.21 18.85 11.19
CA VAL A 108 2.28 19.98 10.98
C VAL A 108 1.32 19.67 9.83
N TRP A 109 1.85 19.15 8.72
CA TRP A 109 1.08 18.79 7.54
C TRP A 109 0.02 17.73 7.86
N TRP A 110 0.44 16.66 8.54
CA TRP A 110 -0.47 15.60 8.97
C TRP A 110 -1.57 16.12 9.88
N ALA A 111 -1.24 16.95 10.88
CA ALA A 111 -2.23 17.57 11.75
C ALA A 111 -3.21 18.45 10.96
N ALA A 112 -2.69 19.32 10.08
CA ALA A 112 -3.49 20.26 9.29
C ALA A 112 -4.49 19.55 8.37
N PHE A 113 -4.06 18.49 7.66
CA PHE A 113 -4.93 17.75 6.75
C PHE A 113 -5.83 16.73 7.45
N SER A 114 -5.50 16.32 8.69
CA SER A 114 -6.41 15.51 9.51
C SER A 114 -7.56 16.32 10.09
N TRP A 115 -7.36 17.62 10.32
CA TRP A 115 -8.37 18.48 10.92
C TRP A 115 -9.70 18.56 10.15
N PRO A 116 -9.73 18.77 8.82
CA PRO A 116 -10.97 18.73 8.04
C PRO A 116 -11.69 17.39 8.11
N LEU A 117 -10.95 16.28 8.14
CA LEU A 117 -11.53 14.93 8.30
C LEU A 117 -12.28 14.83 9.65
N LEU A 118 -11.59 15.19 10.74
CA LEU A 118 -12.15 15.11 12.09
C LEU A 118 -13.35 16.04 12.30
N LYS A 119 -13.37 17.19 11.60
CA LYS A 119 -14.45 18.19 11.74
C LYS A 119 -15.67 17.89 10.88
N ASN A 120 -15.47 17.35 9.67
CA ASN A 120 -16.53 17.30 8.66
C ASN A 120 -17.05 15.88 8.38
N VAL A 121 -16.31 14.83 8.79
CA VAL A 121 -16.74 13.45 8.55
C VAL A 121 -17.43 12.92 9.79
N GLU A 122 -18.72 12.63 9.66
CA GLU A 122 -19.50 11.94 10.66
C GLU A 122 -19.43 10.42 10.44
N GLN A 123 -19.10 9.70 11.49
CA GLN A 123 -19.13 8.24 11.48
C GLN A 123 -20.61 7.81 11.56
N LYS A 124 -21.15 7.28 10.47
CA LYS A 124 -22.53 6.81 10.39
C LYS A 124 -22.70 5.43 11.00
N SER A 125 -21.67 4.61 10.85
CA SER A 125 -21.65 3.23 11.32
C SER A 125 -20.72 3.13 12.52
N TYR A 126 -21.27 3.19 13.73
CA TYR A 126 -20.50 3.06 14.97
C TYR A 126 -21.16 2.10 15.94
N GLN A 127 -20.36 1.46 16.76
CA GLN A 127 -20.85 0.67 17.88
C GLN A 127 -20.82 1.53 19.16
N PRO A 128 -21.89 1.53 20.00
CA PRO A 128 -21.90 2.26 21.25
C PRO A 128 -20.77 1.80 22.18
N HIS A 129 -20.20 2.77 22.92
CA HIS A 129 -19.14 2.46 23.88
C HIS A 129 -19.70 1.62 25.05
N GLU A 130 -19.17 0.43 25.24
CA GLU A 130 -19.57 -0.46 26.33
C GLU A 130 -18.37 -0.72 27.25
N LYS A 131 -18.65 -0.89 28.56
CA LYS A 131 -17.64 -1.27 29.56
C LYS A 131 -17.05 -2.67 29.20
N GLY A 132 -15.73 -2.80 29.26
CA GLY A 132 -15.03 -4.04 28.88
C GLY A 132 -14.72 -4.15 27.38
N ALA A 133 -14.63 -3.01 26.68
CA ALA A 133 -14.45 -2.91 25.24
C ALA A 133 -13.30 -3.80 24.69
N ILE A 134 -12.15 -3.86 25.33
CA ILE A 134 -10.98 -4.62 24.82
C ILE A 134 -11.30 -6.11 24.64
N ARG A 135 -11.85 -6.78 25.67
CA ARG A 135 -12.18 -8.20 25.58
C ARG A 135 -13.30 -8.47 24.57
N LYS A 136 -14.26 -7.55 24.48
CA LYS A 136 -15.36 -7.65 23.54
C LYS A 136 -14.88 -7.40 22.10
N THR A 137 -13.97 -6.44 21.91
CA THR A 137 -13.31 -6.18 20.62
C THR A 137 -12.52 -7.40 20.14
N LEU A 138 -11.70 -8.02 20.99
CA LEU A 138 -10.98 -9.25 20.62
C LEU A 138 -11.90 -10.39 20.23
N ARG A 139 -13.04 -10.55 20.96
CA ARG A 139 -14.06 -11.54 20.59
C ARG A 139 -14.77 -11.15 19.28
N GLY A 140 -15.03 -9.85 19.07
CA GLY A 140 -15.59 -9.31 17.85
C GLY A 140 -14.68 -9.58 16.65
N LEU A 141 -13.38 -9.31 16.79
CA LEU A 141 -12.38 -9.60 15.74
C LEU A 141 -12.38 -11.09 15.36
N TRP A 142 -12.44 -11.99 16.34
CA TRP A 142 -12.54 -13.43 16.06
C TRP A 142 -13.82 -13.80 15.32
N ALA A 143 -14.94 -13.18 15.69
CA ALA A 143 -16.22 -13.39 14.98
C ALA A 143 -16.15 -12.86 13.54
N THR A 144 -15.53 -11.68 13.32
CA THR A 144 -15.32 -11.10 11.99
C THR A 144 -14.40 -11.97 11.14
N LEU A 145 -13.33 -12.51 11.72
CA LEU A 145 -12.43 -13.44 11.02
C LEU A 145 -13.20 -14.69 10.57
N LYS A 146 -14.00 -15.29 11.46
CA LYS A 146 -14.86 -16.45 11.14
C LYS A 146 -15.88 -16.11 10.05
N ASP A 147 -16.42 -14.90 10.07
CA ASP A 147 -17.36 -14.41 9.07
C ASP A 147 -16.69 -14.21 7.70
N ILE A 148 -15.48 -13.65 7.67
CA ILE A 148 -14.67 -13.56 6.44
C ILE A 148 -14.43 -14.94 5.83
N PHE A 149 -14.05 -15.96 6.63
CA PHE A 149 -13.89 -17.33 6.17
C PHE A 149 -15.21 -17.95 5.70
N GLY A 150 -16.34 -17.58 6.30
CA GLY A 150 -17.68 -17.99 5.86
C GLY A 150 -18.06 -17.42 4.49
N HIS A 151 -17.64 -16.19 4.20
CA HIS A 151 -17.89 -15.50 2.94
C HIS A 151 -16.81 -15.79 1.91
N LYS A 152 -16.83 -16.96 1.28
CA LYS A 152 -15.80 -17.46 0.35
C LYS A 152 -15.33 -16.45 -0.70
N SER A 153 -16.22 -15.57 -1.22
CA SER A 153 -15.86 -14.55 -2.20
C SER A 153 -14.97 -13.45 -1.60
N ILE A 154 -15.22 -13.05 -0.36
CA ILE A 154 -14.42 -12.05 0.37
C ILE A 154 -13.07 -12.66 0.73
N PHE A 155 -13.06 -13.87 1.26
CA PHE A 155 -11.85 -14.57 1.62
C PHE A 155 -10.92 -14.77 0.42
N VAL A 156 -11.44 -15.24 -0.71
CA VAL A 156 -10.64 -15.41 -1.94
C VAL A 156 -10.14 -14.07 -2.48
N PHE A 157 -10.94 -13.00 -2.38
CA PHE A 157 -10.48 -11.66 -2.76
C PHE A 157 -9.34 -11.20 -1.85
N MET A 158 -9.48 -11.33 -0.53
CA MET A 158 -8.43 -10.96 0.44
C MET A 158 -7.15 -11.78 0.24
N LEU A 159 -7.27 -13.06 -0.06
CA LEU A 159 -6.12 -13.92 -0.34
C LEU A 159 -5.43 -13.52 -1.65
N ALA A 160 -6.18 -13.21 -2.71
CA ALA A 160 -5.63 -12.69 -3.94
C ALA A 160 -4.95 -11.33 -3.70
N TYR A 161 -5.61 -10.44 -2.94
CA TYR A 161 -5.10 -9.15 -2.52
C TYR A 161 -3.78 -9.29 -1.77
N PHE A 162 -3.70 -10.19 -0.80
CA PHE A 162 -2.49 -10.47 -0.05
C PHE A 162 -1.30 -10.73 -0.96
N PHE A 163 -1.44 -11.62 -1.94
CA PHE A 163 -0.33 -11.95 -2.84
C PHE A 163 0.03 -10.82 -3.79
N TYR A 164 -0.93 -10.23 -4.51
CA TYR A 164 -0.54 -9.21 -5.48
C TYR A 164 -0.11 -7.89 -4.83
N ILE A 165 -0.63 -7.53 -3.64
CA ILE A 165 -0.20 -6.33 -2.94
C ILE A 165 1.18 -6.52 -2.30
N ASP A 166 1.54 -7.74 -1.89
CA ASP A 166 2.89 -8.09 -1.48
C ASP A 166 3.90 -7.85 -2.60
N GLY A 167 3.59 -8.31 -3.80
CA GLY A 167 4.41 -8.01 -4.97
C GLY A 167 4.54 -6.52 -5.24
N VAL A 168 3.42 -5.76 -5.19
CA VAL A 168 3.42 -4.29 -5.35
C VAL A 168 4.28 -3.62 -4.28
N GLY A 169 4.06 -3.97 -3.01
CA GLY A 169 4.82 -3.44 -1.87
C GLY A 169 6.31 -3.76 -1.99
N THR A 170 6.66 -4.98 -2.39
CA THR A 170 8.05 -5.40 -2.59
C THR A 170 8.75 -4.54 -3.63
N ILE A 171 8.13 -4.34 -4.81
CA ILE A 171 8.70 -3.49 -5.86
C ILE A 171 8.90 -2.06 -5.36
N ILE A 172 7.95 -1.51 -4.61
CA ILE A 172 8.05 -0.15 -4.06
C ILE A 172 9.18 -0.05 -3.02
N HIS A 173 9.19 -0.95 -2.04
CA HIS A 173 10.14 -0.88 -0.92
C HIS A 173 11.57 -1.27 -1.32
N MET A 174 11.72 -2.20 -2.28
CA MET A 174 13.03 -2.66 -2.72
C MET A 174 13.58 -1.86 -3.91
N SER A 175 12.84 -0.89 -4.45
CA SER A 175 13.26 -0.09 -5.60
C SER A 175 14.56 0.68 -5.35
N THR A 176 14.73 1.28 -4.17
CA THR A 176 15.94 2.01 -3.80
C THR A 176 17.14 1.08 -3.66
N SER A 177 16.98 -0.07 -3.01
CA SER A 177 18.04 -1.07 -2.91
C SER A 177 18.45 -1.61 -4.29
N TYR A 178 17.47 -1.84 -5.17
CA TYR A 178 17.73 -2.26 -6.53
C TYR A 178 18.42 -1.17 -7.36
N GLY A 179 17.98 0.09 -7.24
CA GLY A 179 18.61 1.24 -7.88
C GLY A 179 20.07 1.42 -7.45
N ALA A 180 20.36 1.30 -6.14
CA ALA A 180 21.72 1.36 -5.61
C ALA A 180 22.61 0.26 -6.20
N GLN A 181 22.10 -0.96 -6.35
CA GLN A 181 22.82 -2.08 -6.99
C GLN A 181 23.09 -1.86 -8.49
N LEU A 182 22.26 -1.06 -9.16
CA LEU A 182 22.50 -0.61 -10.54
C LEU A 182 23.48 0.56 -10.64
N GLY A 183 23.99 1.07 -9.51
CA GLY A 183 24.94 2.17 -9.47
C GLY A 183 24.31 3.57 -9.51
N LEU A 184 22.98 3.69 -9.27
CA LEU A 184 22.36 5.01 -9.11
C LEU A 184 22.80 5.65 -7.80
N GLY A 185 23.10 6.96 -7.86
CA GLY A 185 23.33 7.76 -6.68
C GLY A 185 22.04 8.08 -5.91
N ASP A 186 22.18 8.47 -4.63
CA ASP A 186 21.04 8.77 -3.75
C ASP A 186 20.11 9.84 -4.34
N THR A 187 20.67 10.89 -4.96
CA THR A 187 19.91 11.95 -5.58
C THR A 187 19.10 11.45 -6.79
N GLU A 188 19.68 10.59 -7.62
CA GLU A 188 18.98 9.99 -8.76
C GLU A 188 17.82 9.11 -8.32
N MET A 189 18.01 8.30 -7.27
CA MET A 189 16.96 7.48 -6.68
C MET A 189 15.82 8.33 -6.11
N MET A 190 16.14 9.44 -5.41
CA MET A 190 15.15 10.38 -4.89
C MET A 190 14.36 11.07 -6.02
N LEU A 191 15.03 11.45 -7.10
CA LEU A 191 14.38 12.04 -8.30
C LEU A 191 13.47 11.01 -8.98
N ALA A 192 13.87 9.76 -9.07
CA ALA A 192 13.02 8.69 -9.61
C ALA A 192 11.77 8.47 -8.74
N LEU A 193 11.92 8.46 -7.40
CA LEU A 193 10.78 8.43 -6.48
C LEU A 193 9.86 9.65 -6.66
N LEU A 194 10.43 10.84 -6.80
CA LEU A 194 9.65 12.06 -7.06
C LEU A 194 8.86 11.96 -8.36
N LEU A 195 9.48 11.43 -9.43
CA LEU A 195 8.81 11.19 -10.71
C LEU A 195 7.60 10.26 -10.54
N VAL A 196 7.74 9.16 -9.80
CA VAL A 196 6.63 8.23 -9.50
C VAL A 196 5.49 8.96 -8.80
N GLN A 197 5.80 9.82 -7.83
CA GLN A 197 4.77 10.57 -7.08
C GLN A 197 4.05 11.60 -7.95
N ILE A 198 4.78 12.35 -8.77
CA ILE A 198 4.19 13.35 -9.69
C ILE A 198 3.28 12.66 -10.72
N LEU A 199 3.74 11.55 -11.31
CA LEU A 199 2.97 10.79 -12.29
C LEU A 199 1.80 10.03 -11.65
N GLY A 200 1.85 9.78 -10.34
CA GLY A 200 0.79 9.08 -9.62
C GLY A 200 -0.58 9.72 -9.77
N LEU A 201 -0.70 11.07 -9.70
CA LEU A 201 -1.98 11.76 -9.85
C LEU A 201 -2.59 11.59 -11.25
N PRO A 202 -1.89 11.95 -12.37
CA PRO A 202 -2.47 11.78 -13.71
C PRO A 202 -2.84 10.33 -14.02
N PHE A 203 -2.06 9.35 -13.57
CA PHE A 203 -2.43 7.95 -13.75
C PHE A 203 -3.62 7.52 -12.88
N CYS A 204 -3.76 8.03 -11.66
CA CYS A 204 -4.99 7.84 -10.87
C CYS A 204 -6.22 8.40 -11.59
N LEU A 205 -6.12 9.60 -12.19
CA LEU A 205 -7.21 10.18 -12.99
C LEU A 205 -7.55 9.31 -14.21
N MET A 206 -6.54 8.77 -14.86
CA MET A 206 -6.72 7.80 -15.95
C MET A 206 -7.45 6.54 -15.46
N TYR A 207 -7.05 5.98 -14.32
CA TYR A 207 -7.70 4.81 -13.72
C TYR A 207 -9.16 5.07 -13.38
N ILE A 208 -9.53 6.27 -12.88
CA ILE A 208 -10.93 6.65 -12.63
C ILE A 208 -11.75 6.56 -13.93
N LYS A 209 -11.24 7.13 -15.03
CA LYS A 209 -11.92 7.10 -16.33
C LYS A 209 -12.05 5.68 -16.88
N LEU A 210 -10.98 4.90 -16.82
CA LEU A 210 -10.94 3.54 -17.34
C LEU A 210 -11.79 2.58 -16.46
N ALA A 211 -11.77 2.74 -15.14
CA ALA A 211 -12.61 1.96 -14.24
C ALA A 211 -14.11 2.26 -14.45
N GLY A 212 -14.47 3.50 -14.78
CA GLY A 212 -15.83 3.85 -15.18
C GLY A 212 -16.28 3.17 -16.46
N LYS A 213 -15.37 2.90 -17.41
CA LYS A 213 -15.66 2.26 -18.70
C LYS A 213 -15.61 0.72 -18.64
N PHE A 214 -14.58 0.17 -18.02
CA PHE A 214 -14.29 -1.28 -18.04
C PHE A 214 -14.61 -1.98 -16.71
N GLY A 215 -14.87 -1.21 -15.66
CA GLY A 215 -15.11 -1.69 -14.30
C GLY A 215 -13.83 -1.85 -13.49
N ALA A 216 -13.93 -1.61 -12.16
CA ALA A 216 -12.82 -1.65 -11.22
C ALA A 216 -12.08 -3.00 -11.24
N ARG A 217 -12.83 -4.10 -11.35
CA ARG A 217 -12.26 -5.45 -11.38
C ARG A 217 -11.31 -5.68 -12.57
N VAL A 218 -11.67 -5.20 -13.76
CA VAL A 218 -10.82 -5.33 -14.94
C VAL A 218 -9.56 -4.50 -14.75
N MET A 219 -9.70 -3.29 -14.22
CA MET A 219 -8.58 -2.38 -14.01
C MET A 219 -7.59 -2.86 -12.94
N VAL A 220 -8.05 -3.49 -11.86
CA VAL A 220 -7.14 -4.17 -10.91
C VAL A 220 -6.39 -5.31 -11.61
N GLY A 221 -7.09 -6.09 -12.45
CA GLY A 221 -6.46 -7.14 -13.26
C GLY A 221 -5.38 -6.59 -14.21
N VAL A 222 -5.65 -5.47 -14.88
CA VAL A 222 -4.66 -4.77 -15.72
C VAL A 222 -3.45 -4.34 -14.89
N GLY A 223 -3.68 -3.80 -13.69
CA GLY A 223 -2.60 -3.45 -12.75
C GLY A 223 -1.73 -4.65 -12.40
N ILE A 224 -2.32 -5.81 -12.08
CA ILE A 224 -1.57 -7.05 -11.79
C ILE A 224 -0.71 -7.44 -13.01
N CYS A 225 -1.26 -7.41 -14.23
CA CYS A 225 -0.52 -7.73 -15.44
C CYS A 225 0.65 -6.76 -15.70
N ILE A 226 0.45 -5.45 -15.46
CA ILE A 226 1.51 -4.45 -15.59
C ILE A 226 2.64 -4.76 -14.60
N TYR A 227 2.34 -5.05 -13.33
CA TYR A 227 3.35 -5.39 -12.34
C TYR A 227 4.09 -6.70 -12.65
N MET A 228 3.41 -7.69 -13.20
CA MET A 228 4.08 -8.89 -13.72
C MET A 228 5.07 -8.52 -14.84
N GLY A 229 4.66 -7.62 -15.75
CA GLY A 229 5.54 -7.08 -16.79
C GLY A 229 6.73 -6.31 -16.22
N ILE A 230 6.53 -5.54 -15.14
CA ILE A 230 7.61 -4.84 -14.41
C ILE A 230 8.63 -5.83 -13.85
N CYS A 231 8.20 -6.95 -13.26
CA CYS A 231 9.11 -7.98 -12.76
C CYS A 231 9.97 -8.59 -13.90
N VAL A 232 9.33 -8.87 -15.04
CA VAL A 232 10.03 -9.40 -16.22
C VAL A 232 11.01 -8.37 -16.79
N PHE A 233 10.55 -7.13 -16.99
CA PHE A 233 11.40 -6.05 -17.48
C PHE A 233 12.56 -5.77 -16.51
N GLY A 234 12.30 -5.74 -15.20
CA GLY A 234 13.30 -5.54 -14.16
C GLY A 234 14.42 -6.59 -14.20
N PHE A 235 14.13 -7.83 -14.59
CA PHE A 235 15.17 -8.85 -14.79
C PHE A 235 16.18 -8.48 -15.88
N PHE A 236 15.77 -7.75 -16.91
CA PHE A 236 16.62 -7.36 -18.04
C PHE A 236 17.28 -5.98 -17.88
N VAL A 237 16.97 -5.24 -16.82
CA VAL A 237 17.59 -3.94 -16.55
C VAL A 237 19.07 -4.10 -16.26
N ARG A 238 19.90 -3.34 -16.98
CA ARG A 238 21.36 -3.31 -16.82
C ARG A 238 21.90 -1.90 -16.77
N GLU A 239 21.14 -0.93 -17.26
CA GLU A 239 21.58 0.47 -17.41
C GLU A 239 20.67 1.41 -16.63
N THR A 240 21.22 2.49 -16.13
CA THR A 240 20.53 3.51 -15.30
C THR A 240 19.27 4.06 -15.96
N TRP A 241 19.28 4.33 -17.27
CA TRP A 241 18.11 4.88 -17.96
C TRP A 241 16.91 3.90 -17.95
N GLN A 242 17.15 2.59 -17.92
CA GLN A 242 16.10 1.58 -17.86
C GLN A 242 15.38 1.61 -16.51
N PHE A 243 16.07 2.01 -15.43
CA PHE A 243 15.46 2.20 -14.12
C PHE A 243 14.41 3.33 -14.15
N TRP A 244 14.65 4.41 -14.91
CA TRP A 244 13.66 5.46 -15.10
C TRP A 244 12.40 4.96 -15.83
N VAL A 245 12.58 4.06 -16.80
CA VAL A 245 11.44 3.39 -17.46
C VAL A 245 10.66 2.54 -16.46
N LEU A 246 11.35 1.79 -15.57
CA LEU A 246 10.71 1.05 -14.48
C LEU A 246 9.89 1.98 -13.57
N ALA A 247 10.46 3.10 -13.17
CA ALA A 247 9.78 4.09 -12.33
C ALA A 247 8.47 4.60 -12.99
N ILE A 248 8.52 4.90 -14.28
CA ILE A 248 7.31 5.29 -15.04
C ILE A 248 6.29 4.15 -15.09
N LEU A 249 6.71 2.92 -15.37
CA LEU A 249 5.82 1.76 -15.40
C LEU A 249 5.14 1.53 -14.03
N VAL A 250 5.88 1.63 -12.93
CA VAL A 250 5.33 1.56 -11.57
C VAL A 250 4.28 2.65 -11.35
N ALA A 251 4.59 3.91 -11.72
CA ALA A 251 3.67 5.03 -11.58
C ALA A 251 2.34 4.81 -12.30
N THR A 252 2.34 4.10 -13.45
CA THR A 252 1.12 3.85 -14.24
C THR A 252 0.05 3.11 -13.46
N SER A 253 0.41 2.26 -12.52
CA SER A 253 -0.53 1.32 -11.88
C SER A 253 -0.56 1.38 -10.36
N GLN A 254 0.45 1.96 -9.71
CA GLN A 254 0.61 1.93 -8.25
C GLN A 254 -0.63 2.45 -7.51
N GLY A 255 -1.05 3.68 -7.82
CA GLY A 255 -2.21 4.28 -7.15
C GLY A 255 -3.54 3.64 -7.54
N GLY A 256 -3.67 3.27 -8.82
CA GLY A 256 -4.88 2.65 -9.34
C GLY A 256 -5.18 1.29 -8.74
N ILE A 257 -4.20 0.39 -8.67
CA ILE A 257 -4.39 -0.96 -8.12
C ILE A 257 -4.72 -0.93 -6.63
N GLN A 258 -4.03 -0.09 -5.85
CA GLN A 258 -4.28 0.04 -4.41
C GLN A 258 -5.68 0.64 -4.14
N ALA A 259 -5.99 1.74 -4.80
CA ALA A 259 -7.25 2.45 -4.61
C ALA A 259 -8.48 1.64 -5.04
N LEU A 260 -8.40 0.97 -6.19
CA LEU A 260 -9.50 0.14 -6.68
C LEU A 260 -9.66 -1.15 -5.87
N SER A 261 -8.58 -1.73 -5.35
CA SER A 261 -8.65 -2.87 -4.43
C SER A 261 -9.40 -2.50 -3.15
N ARG A 262 -9.09 -1.33 -2.56
CA ARG A 262 -9.78 -0.79 -1.39
C ARG A 262 -11.27 -0.56 -1.67
N SER A 263 -11.62 0.06 -2.79
CA SER A 263 -13.02 0.31 -3.13
C SER A 263 -13.80 -0.97 -3.45
N MET A 264 -13.17 -1.93 -4.13
CA MET A 264 -13.76 -3.25 -4.39
C MET A 264 -14.04 -3.99 -3.07
N PHE A 265 -13.11 -3.94 -2.12
CA PHE A 265 -13.31 -4.52 -0.80
C PHE A 265 -14.48 -3.87 -0.07
N GLY A 266 -14.55 -2.52 -0.07
CA GLY A 266 -15.65 -1.76 0.53
C GLY A 266 -17.03 -2.11 -0.04
N LYS A 267 -17.11 -2.37 -1.36
CA LYS A 267 -18.35 -2.84 -2.03
C LYS A 267 -18.71 -4.29 -1.70
N MET A 268 -17.74 -5.11 -1.27
CA MET A 268 -17.96 -6.52 -0.94
C MET A 268 -18.36 -6.75 0.50
N LEU A 269 -18.31 -5.73 1.38
CA LEU A 269 -18.64 -5.86 2.80
C LEU A 269 -20.05 -6.42 3.01
N PRO A 270 -20.20 -7.46 3.85
CA PRO A 270 -21.52 -8.03 4.15
C PRO A 270 -22.32 -7.12 5.09
N ASP A 271 -21.65 -6.45 6.02
CA ASP A 271 -22.24 -5.53 6.98
C ASP A 271 -21.40 -4.25 7.06
N LYS A 272 -21.97 -3.14 6.60
CA LYS A 272 -21.32 -1.83 6.61
C LYS A 272 -21.15 -1.26 8.03
N ASN A 273 -22.00 -1.66 9.00
CA ASN A 273 -21.88 -1.22 10.39
C ASN A 273 -20.62 -1.78 11.08
N ARG A 274 -19.99 -2.78 10.49
CA ARG A 274 -18.74 -3.38 10.97
C ARG A 274 -17.56 -3.06 10.03
N SER A 275 -17.66 -2.00 9.24
CA SER A 275 -16.62 -1.61 8.27
C SER A 275 -15.23 -1.52 8.90
N GLY A 276 -15.11 -0.93 10.09
CA GLY A 276 -13.84 -0.81 10.82
C GLY A 276 -13.17 -2.16 11.11
N GLU A 277 -13.93 -3.20 11.48
CA GLU A 277 -13.39 -4.53 11.72
C GLU A 277 -12.91 -5.19 10.42
N TYR A 278 -13.70 -5.10 9.35
CA TYR A 278 -13.32 -5.66 8.05
C TYR A 278 -12.13 -4.97 7.44
N PHE A 279 -12.09 -3.63 7.45
CA PHE A 279 -10.93 -2.86 6.98
C PHE A 279 -9.71 -3.09 7.85
N GLY A 280 -9.89 -3.37 9.17
CA GLY A 280 -8.81 -3.80 10.03
C GLY A 280 -8.13 -5.07 9.53
N PHE A 281 -8.89 -6.10 9.14
CA PHE A 281 -8.32 -7.31 8.55
C PHE A 281 -7.72 -7.03 7.16
N PHE A 282 -8.35 -6.21 6.33
CA PHE A 282 -7.80 -5.82 5.04
C PHE A 282 -6.44 -5.14 5.16
N ASP A 283 -6.28 -4.22 6.12
CA ASP A 283 -5.04 -3.52 6.42
C ASP A 283 -3.96 -4.47 6.99
N ILE A 284 -4.35 -5.39 7.88
CA ILE A 284 -3.46 -6.44 8.39
C ILE A 284 -2.92 -7.28 7.24
N PHE A 285 -3.77 -7.77 6.35
CA PHE A 285 -3.35 -8.53 5.17
C PHE A 285 -2.41 -7.72 4.27
N GLY A 286 -2.71 -6.43 4.05
CA GLY A 286 -1.86 -5.54 3.28
C GLY A 286 -0.50 -5.28 3.92
N LYS A 287 -0.39 -5.25 5.24
CA LYS A 287 0.88 -5.04 5.96
C LYS A 287 1.71 -6.31 6.08
N PHE A 288 1.07 -7.45 6.38
CA PHE A 288 1.78 -8.73 6.40
C PHE A 288 2.31 -9.12 5.03
N SER A 289 1.66 -8.69 3.96
CA SER A 289 2.15 -8.88 2.61
C SER A 289 3.50 -8.21 2.37
N SER A 290 3.80 -7.09 3.02
CA SER A 290 5.09 -6.39 2.87
C SER A 290 6.30 -7.11 3.48
N VAL A 291 6.12 -8.30 4.03
CA VAL A 291 7.21 -9.10 4.64
C VAL A 291 7.67 -10.23 3.71
N MET A 292 6.72 -10.90 3.05
CA MET A 292 6.99 -12.13 2.31
C MET A 292 7.78 -11.86 1.02
N GLY A 293 7.42 -10.81 0.28
CA GLY A 293 8.05 -10.47 -0.97
C GLY A 293 9.51 -10.00 -0.83
N PRO A 294 9.83 -9.03 0.06
CA PRO A 294 11.22 -8.66 0.33
C PRO A 294 12.06 -9.82 0.84
N ALA A 295 11.51 -10.69 1.72
CA ALA A 295 12.19 -11.87 2.19
C ALA A 295 12.51 -12.86 1.04
N LEU A 296 11.54 -13.12 0.16
CA LEU A 296 11.73 -13.96 -1.02
C LEU A 296 12.77 -13.37 -1.97
N MET A 297 12.67 -12.07 -2.25
CA MET A 297 13.63 -11.36 -3.12
C MET A 297 15.05 -11.44 -2.56
N GLY A 298 15.24 -11.15 -1.26
CA GLY A 298 16.52 -11.22 -0.59
C GLY A 298 17.10 -12.64 -0.57
N PHE A 299 16.28 -13.63 -0.24
CA PHE A 299 16.68 -15.04 -0.21
C PHE A 299 17.15 -15.55 -1.59
N VAL A 300 16.39 -15.24 -2.64
CA VAL A 300 16.76 -15.65 -4.01
C VAL A 300 18.02 -14.91 -4.47
N THR A 301 18.15 -13.61 -4.17
CA THR A 301 19.38 -12.85 -4.46
C THR A 301 20.59 -13.47 -3.76
N GLN A 302 20.44 -13.85 -2.48
CA GLN A 302 21.51 -14.47 -1.71
C GLN A 302 21.92 -15.83 -2.30
N ILE A 303 20.95 -16.69 -2.64
CA ILE A 303 21.26 -17.98 -3.29
C ILE A 303 21.99 -17.75 -4.62
N ALA A 304 21.49 -16.83 -5.46
CA ALA A 304 22.12 -16.52 -6.73
C ALA A 304 23.57 -16.01 -6.53
N THR A 305 23.82 -15.16 -5.53
CA THR A 305 25.14 -14.67 -5.15
C THR A 305 26.07 -15.83 -4.79
N VAL A 306 25.63 -16.76 -3.93
CA VAL A 306 26.41 -17.94 -3.54
C VAL A 306 26.73 -18.81 -4.74
N VAL A 307 25.78 -19.03 -5.66
CA VAL A 307 26.00 -19.81 -6.88
C VAL A 307 27.04 -19.15 -7.81
N LEU A 308 26.96 -17.82 -7.95
CA LEU A 308 27.92 -17.05 -8.78
C LEU A 308 29.32 -17.08 -8.19
N LEU A 309 29.48 -16.89 -6.87
CA LEU A 309 30.78 -17.01 -6.18
C LEU A 309 31.32 -18.44 -6.22
N GLY A 310 30.46 -19.45 -6.09
CA GLY A 310 30.85 -20.86 -6.17
C GLY A 310 31.46 -21.24 -7.51
N ARG A 311 31.06 -20.59 -8.63
CA ARG A 311 31.71 -20.75 -9.94
C ARG A 311 33.17 -20.28 -9.97
N GLN A 312 33.52 -19.38 -9.06
CA GLN A 312 34.88 -18.84 -8.87
C GLN A 312 35.61 -19.52 -7.71
N SER A 313 35.05 -20.61 -7.16
CA SER A 313 35.55 -21.29 -5.95
C SER A 313 35.66 -20.39 -4.72
N LEU A 314 34.83 -19.37 -4.63
CA LEU A 314 34.72 -18.41 -3.51
C LEU A 314 33.46 -18.64 -2.71
N THR A 315 33.49 -18.24 -1.43
CA THR A 315 32.32 -18.15 -0.56
C THR A 315 32.07 -16.68 -0.18
N PRO A 316 30.87 -16.31 0.29
CA PRO A 316 30.62 -14.96 0.75
C PRO A 316 31.59 -14.46 1.85
N GLU A 317 32.13 -15.38 2.66
CA GLU A 317 33.08 -15.09 3.73
C GLU A 317 34.53 -14.91 3.24
N THR A 318 34.88 -15.57 2.11
CA THR A 318 36.23 -15.56 1.57
C THR A 318 36.43 -14.66 0.36
N ALA A 319 35.35 -14.20 -0.23
CA ALA A 319 35.37 -13.32 -1.40
C ALA A 319 35.84 -11.89 -1.02
N PRO A 320 36.74 -11.30 -1.82
CA PRO A 320 37.04 -9.87 -1.69
C PRO A 320 35.77 -9.04 -1.83
N GLU A 321 35.67 -7.92 -1.09
CA GLU A 321 34.48 -7.08 -1.03
C GLU A 321 33.99 -6.64 -2.43
N ALA A 322 34.91 -6.26 -3.32
CA ALA A 322 34.58 -5.88 -4.69
C ALA A 322 33.98 -7.04 -5.50
N VAL A 323 34.43 -8.27 -5.30
CA VAL A 323 33.92 -9.46 -5.97
C VAL A 323 32.57 -9.85 -5.44
N LEU A 324 32.37 -9.72 -4.13
CA LEU A 324 31.08 -9.95 -3.48
C LEU A 324 30.04 -8.93 -3.97
N ALA A 325 30.39 -7.64 -4.02
CA ALA A 325 29.51 -6.58 -4.52
C ALA A 325 29.11 -6.82 -5.99
N ALA A 326 30.08 -7.19 -6.85
CA ALA A 326 29.80 -7.53 -8.25
C ALA A 326 28.88 -8.76 -8.38
N ALA A 327 29.09 -9.80 -7.58
CA ALA A 327 28.23 -10.98 -7.56
C ALA A 327 26.81 -10.66 -7.06
N GLN A 328 26.65 -9.79 -6.07
CA GLN A 328 25.35 -9.32 -5.59
C GLN A 328 24.62 -8.49 -6.66
N GLN A 329 25.34 -7.63 -7.37
CA GLN A 329 24.79 -6.85 -8.47
C GLN A 329 24.27 -7.76 -9.60
N GLU A 330 25.03 -8.79 -9.99
CA GLU A 330 24.63 -9.76 -11.01
C GLU A 330 23.48 -10.67 -10.53
N ALA A 331 23.40 -10.96 -9.24
CA ALA A 331 22.36 -11.78 -8.62
C ALA A 331 21.00 -11.02 -8.45
N SER A 332 21.04 -9.71 -8.28
CA SER A 332 19.88 -8.87 -7.95
C SER A 332 18.69 -9.02 -8.91
N PRO A 333 18.85 -9.11 -10.24
CA PRO A 333 17.74 -9.34 -11.16
C PRO A 333 16.97 -10.63 -10.90
N TRP A 334 17.61 -11.69 -10.41
CA TRP A 334 16.94 -12.93 -10.03
C TRP A 334 16.02 -12.75 -8.84
N GLY A 335 16.43 -11.92 -7.87
CA GLY A 335 15.56 -11.49 -6.78
C GLY A 335 14.30 -10.77 -7.28
N VAL A 336 14.45 -9.80 -8.20
CA VAL A 336 13.32 -9.10 -8.81
C VAL A 336 12.40 -10.07 -9.55
N LEU A 337 12.96 -11.00 -10.32
CA LEU A 337 12.18 -12.00 -11.05
C LEU A 337 11.41 -12.94 -10.10
N SER A 338 11.94 -13.23 -8.92
CA SER A 338 11.27 -14.10 -7.94
C SER A 338 9.93 -13.53 -7.47
N VAL A 339 9.79 -12.20 -7.45
CA VAL A 339 8.53 -11.53 -7.08
C VAL A 339 7.41 -11.86 -8.08
N LEU A 340 7.76 -12.21 -9.33
CA LEU A 340 6.78 -12.68 -10.31
C LEU A 340 5.98 -13.89 -9.83
N LEU A 341 6.61 -14.80 -9.03
CA LEU A 341 5.91 -15.96 -8.48
C LEU A 341 4.75 -15.55 -7.57
N ILE A 342 4.96 -14.50 -6.76
CA ILE A 342 3.94 -13.96 -5.87
C ILE A 342 2.78 -13.37 -6.70
N PHE A 343 3.10 -12.60 -7.73
CA PHE A 343 2.08 -12.09 -8.66
C PHE A 343 1.35 -13.19 -9.40
N LEU A 344 2.00 -14.28 -9.81
CA LEU A 344 1.38 -15.43 -10.46
C LEU A 344 0.34 -16.09 -9.56
N VAL A 345 0.67 -16.32 -8.28
CA VAL A 345 -0.28 -16.86 -7.31
C VAL A 345 -1.48 -15.90 -7.14
N GLY A 346 -1.21 -14.62 -6.95
CA GLY A 346 -2.25 -13.58 -6.87
C GLY A 346 -3.12 -13.54 -8.12
N ALA A 347 -2.53 -13.61 -9.31
CA ALA A 347 -3.23 -13.62 -10.60
C ALA A 347 -4.12 -14.86 -10.77
N VAL A 348 -3.63 -16.05 -10.43
CA VAL A 348 -4.44 -17.29 -10.49
C VAL A 348 -5.65 -17.18 -9.57
N LEU A 349 -5.49 -16.67 -8.36
CA LEU A 349 -6.60 -16.44 -7.44
C LEU A 349 -7.57 -15.39 -7.98
N TYR A 350 -7.05 -14.28 -8.51
CA TYR A 350 -7.83 -13.16 -8.98
C TYR A 350 -8.61 -13.46 -10.27
N PHE A 351 -7.95 -14.03 -11.27
CA PHE A 351 -8.56 -14.32 -12.57
C PHE A 351 -9.25 -15.69 -12.64
N GLY A 352 -8.72 -16.68 -11.92
CA GLY A 352 -9.21 -18.06 -11.96
C GLY A 352 -10.31 -18.36 -10.94
N VAL A 353 -10.07 -18.05 -9.66
CA VAL A 353 -10.93 -18.48 -8.54
C VAL A 353 -12.00 -17.44 -8.21
N LEU A 354 -11.62 -16.16 -8.06
CA LEU A 354 -12.53 -15.10 -7.66
C LEU A 354 -13.77 -14.96 -8.59
N PRO A 355 -13.67 -15.02 -9.93
CA PRO A 355 -14.83 -14.92 -10.80
C PRO A 355 -15.86 -16.02 -10.58
N ARG A 356 -15.37 -17.23 -10.30
CA ARG A 356 -16.24 -18.40 -10.04
C ARG A 356 -17.00 -18.21 -8.73
N MET A 357 -16.36 -17.65 -7.70
CA MET A 357 -16.98 -17.37 -6.41
C MET A 357 -18.01 -16.24 -6.49
N LEU A 358 -17.70 -15.16 -7.23
CA LEU A 358 -18.65 -14.06 -7.45
C LEU A 358 -19.90 -14.50 -8.23
N LYS A 359 -19.73 -15.35 -9.26
CA LYS A 359 -20.88 -15.93 -9.99
C LYS A 359 -21.76 -16.81 -9.09
N LYS A 360 -21.14 -17.59 -8.19
CA LYS A 360 -21.90 -18.41 -7.21
C LYS A 360 -22.66 -17.52 -6.23
N ARG A 361 -22.06 -16.43 -5.72
CA ARG A 361 -22.72 -15.45 -4.85
C ARG A 361 -23.94 -14.83 -5.54
N ALA A 362 -23.79 -14.38 -6.78
CA ALA A 362 -24.87 -13.79 -7.57
C ALA A 362 -26.04 -14.77 -7.85
N ARG A 363 -25.75 -16.07 -8.03
CA ARG A 363 -26.76 -17.12 -8.19
C ARG A 363 -27.45 -17.46 -6.88
N GLY A 364 -26.73 -17.47 -5.75
CA GLY A 364 -27.29 -17.75 -4.42
C GLY A 364 -28.22 -16.64 -3.91
N VAL A 365 -27.97 -15.39 -4.29
CA VAL A 365 -28.86 -14.25 -3.99
C VAL A 365 -30.15 -14.28 -4.83
N LYS A 366 -30.18 -15.01 -5.95
CA LYS A 366 -31.40 -15.16 -6.77
C LYS A 366 -32.37 -16.22 -6.27
N ASN A 367 -32.06 -16.92 -5.17
CA ASN A 367 -32.99 -17.87 -4.58
C ASN A 367 -32.78 -18.01 -3.07
N PRO A 368 -33.41 -17.13 -2.26
CA PRO A 368 -34.18 -17.56 -1.14
C PRO A 368 -35.49 -16.79 -1.07
N TYR A 369 -36.58 -17.52 -1.05
CA TYR A 369 -37.92 -17.06 -0.69
C TYR A 369 -38.51 -15.90 -1.51
N CYS A 370 -39.14 -16.22 -2.62
CA CYS A 370 -40.34 -15.55 -3.06
C CYS A 370 -41.58 -16.33 -2.54
N PRO A 371 -42.12 -16.05 -1.37
CA PRO A 371 -43.45 -16.47 -1.02
C PRO A 371 -44.37 -15.28 -1.28
N CYS A 372 -44.65 -14.96 -2.52
CA CYS A 372 -45.76 -14.07 -2.90
C CYS A 372 -46.15 -14.25 -4.35
N ALA A 373 -46.58 -15.47 -4.70
CA ALA A 373 -47.60 -15.63 -5.66
C ALA A 373 -48.95 -15.50 -4.91
N GLY A 374 -49.52 -14.31 -4.88
CA GLY A 374 -50.85 -14.11 -4.28
C GLY A 374 -51.01 -12.74 -3.66
N GLY A 375 -51.40 -11.75 -4.44
CA GLY A 375 -51.78 -10.44 -3.91
C GLY A 375 -51.53 -9.31 -4.92
N ARG A 376 -52.40 -9.13 -5.88
CA ARG A 376 -52.44 -7.91 -6.71
C ARG A 376 -52.87 -6.75 -5.83
N ASP A 377 -51.97 -5.80 -5.57
CA ASP A 377 -52.32 -4.48 -5.06
C ASP A 377 -52.44 -3.51 -6.26
N PRO A 378 -53.64 -3.01 -6.59
CA PRO A 378 -53.90 -2.19 -7.80
C PRO A 378 -53.64 -0.69 -7.60
N ALA A 379 -52.86 -0.25 -6.62
CA ALA A 379 -52.72 1.17 -6.29
C ALA A 379 -51.27 1.66 -6.17
N ARG A 380 -50.46 1.54 -7.21
CA ARG A 380 -49.30 2.42 -7.42
C ARG A 380 -49.14 2.75 -8.90
N ARG A 381 -49.76 3.88 -9.30
CA ARG A 381 -49.39 4.59 -10.54
C ARG A 381 -48.01 5.18 -10.40
N PRO A 382 -47.15 5.12 -11.43
CA PRO A 382 -45.86 5.79 -11.40
C PRO A 382 -46.05 7.30 -11.56
N GLN A 383 -45.65 8.08 -10.54
CA GLN A 383 -45.43 9.52 -10.73
C GLN A 383 -44.22 9.72 -11.64
N ARG A 384 -44.51 10.24 -12.85
CA ARG A 384 -43.50 10.88 -13.70
C ARG A 384 -43.12 12.19 -13.01
N GLU A 385 -41.94 12.29 -12.49
CA GLU A 385 -41.33 13.60 -12.25
C GLU A 385 -40.35 13.90 -13.37
N ARG A 386 -40.73 14.94 -14.11
CA ARG A 386 -39.84 15.70 -14.97
C ARG A 386 -39.03 16.62 -14.06
N PHE A 387 -37.73 16.59 -14.16
CA PHE A 387 -36.83 17.74 -14.31
C PHE A 387 -35.38 17.24 -14.48
#